data_60517436c7bdddf74aa82641715f6101
#
_entry.id   60517436c7bdddf74aa82641715f6101
#
_cell.length_a   1.000
_cell.length_b   1.000
_cell.length_c   1.000
_cell.angle_alpha   90.00
_cell.angle_beta   90.00
_cell.angle_gamma   90.00
#
_symmetry.space_group_name_H-M   'P 1'
#
loop_
_entity.id
_entity.type
_entity.pdbx_description
1 polymer ?
#
loop_
_entity_poly.entity_id
_entity_poly.type
_entity_poly.pdbx_seq_one_letter_code
_entity_poly.pdbx_strand_id
1 'polypeptide(L)'
;MQEYYIGPDLNTQLAALLQKLNVTKVFLVRGKKSYTSCGASDVMDAVLNGRGIKTVCFFDFLTNPRVEDVRKGVHLCKSQCPNIILAVGGGSALDMAKLIRYHIYKETDSYIPLVVIPTTAGTGAETTHFSVCYINGEKQSIADSAMLPDYAFVCSELTSHNDAYLTACTGFDAVAQAIESYWSVNSTDESRSYSLKALGLLWKQLPLLIKNLDNKELRSEVAEGAYYAGRAIDITTTTAPHAFSYKFTSLYGIPHGHAVALTFPYFFALNLYGERLQSTLDSYEYGQRMKLLVQFLDADRSDFLSCQLHMSTYISSLGLSAKALTFDELASAVSSFNEQRGRNNPVVIDEEVKSGLQNYFMELKESDKE
;
A
#
# COMPACT_ATOMS: atom_id res chain seq x y z
N MET A 1 2.19 12.99 -16.24
CA MET A 1 1.71 13.28 -14.85
C MET A 1 0.35 12.59 -14.71
N GLN A 2 0.12 11.85 -13.62
CA GLN A 2 -1.15 11.18 -13.36
C GLN A 2 -2.27 12.20 -13.09
N GLU A 3 -3.44 12.03 -13.73
CA GLU A 3 -4.66 12.76 -13.43
C GLU A 3 -5.46 11.95 -12.38
N TYR A 4 -5.98 12.59 -11.32
CA TYR A 4 -6.68 11.89 -10.26
C TYR A 4 -7.98 12.57 -9.86
N TYR A 5 -8.91 11.78 -9.37
CA TYR A 5 -10.24 12.18 -8.92
C TYR A 5 -10.50 11.59 -7.54
N ILE A 6 -10.80 12.41 -6.55
CA ILE A 6 -11.14 11.98 -5.19
C ILE A 6 -12.54 12.46 -4.87
N GLY A 7 -13.41 11.55 -4.46
CA GLY A 7 -14.78 11.88 -4.05
C GLY A 7 -15.83 10.88 -4.53
N PRO A 8 -17.11 11.17 -4.24
CA PRO A 8 -18.20 10.20 -4.44
C PRO A 8 -18.74 10.11 -5.86
N ASP A 9 -18.44 11.07 -6.73
CA ASP A 9 -19.07 11.16 -8.07
C ASP A 9 -18.33 10.34 -9.14
N LEU A 10 -18.03 9.08 -8.81
CA LEU A 10 -17.32 8.17 -9.70
C LEU A 10 -18.04 7.98 -11.04
N ASN A 11 -19.36 7.81 -11.02
CA ASN A 11 -20.15 7.54 -12.23
C ASN A 11 -20.01 8.64 -13.27
N THR A 12 -20.23 9.89 -12.86
CA THR A 12 -20.18 11.04 -13.77
C THR A 12 -18.76 11.30 -14.26
N GLN A 13 -17.79 11.26 -13.35
CA GLN A 13 -16.40 11.55 -13.68
C GLN A 13 -15.78 10.49 -14.59
N LEU A 14 -16.00 9.20 -14.30
CA LEU A 14 -15.52 8.10 -15.14
C LEU A 14 -16.19 8.15 -16.52
N ALA A 15 -17.48 8.40 -16.58
CA ALA A 15 -18.21 8.53 -17.81
C ALA A 15 -17.69 9.67 -18.71
N ALA A 16 -17.40 10.83 -18.10
CA ALA A 16 -16.83 11.97 -18.79
C ALA A 16 -15.41 11.67 -19.32
N LEU A 17 -14.59 10.98 -18.52
CA LEU A 17 -13.25 10.55 -18.95
C LEU A 17 -13.32 9.58 -20.14
N LEU A 18 -14.17 8.55 -20.08
CA LEU A 18 -14.29 7.57 -21.16
C LEU A 18 -14.79 8.21 -22.45
N GLN A 19 -15.68 9.20 -22.35
CA GLN A 19 -16.12 9.99 -23.48
C GLN A 19 -15.00 10.89 -24.06
N LYS A 20 -14.25 11.59 -23.19
CA LYS A 20 -13.09 12.41 -23.57
C LYS A 20 -12.04 11.59 -24.34
N LEU A 21 -11.83 10.34 -23.93
CA LEU A 21 -10.87 9.42 -24.54
C LEU A 21 -11.45 8.63 -25.73
N ASN A 22 -12.72 8.88 -26.14
CA ASN A 22 -13.41 8.16 -27.22
C ASN A 22 -13.34 6.62 -27.05
N VAL A 23 -13.56 6.13 -25.82
CA VAL A 23 -13.43 4.71 -25.50
C VAL A 23 -14.59 3.92 -26.11
N THR A 24 -14.26 2.87 -26.87
CA THR A 24 -15.22 1.95 -27.47
C THR A 24 -15.09 0.52 -26.95
N LYS A 25 -13.92 0.18 -26.41
CA LYS A 25 -13.62 -1.15 -25.88
C LYS A 25 -12.71 -1.07 -24.67
N VAL A 26 -13.14 -1.66 -23.56
CA VAL A 26 -12.45 -1.70 -22.27
C VAL A 26 -11.91 -3.11 -22.01
N PHE A 27 -10.66 -3.21 -21.56
CA PHE A 27 -10.14 -4.39 -20.88
C PHE A 27 -10.25 -4.17 -19.38
N LEU A 28 -11.22 -4.85 -18.75
CA LEU A 28 -11.54 -4.68 -17.33
C LEU A 28 -10.81 -5.74 -16.48
N VAL A 29 -9.78 -5.33 -15.77
CA VAL A 29 -9.10 -6.14 -14.75
C VAL A 29 -9.79 -5.91 -13.42
N ARG A 30 -10.32 -6.95 -12.78
CA ARG A 30 -11.13 -6.79 -11.57
C ARG A 30 -10.92 -7.89 -10.54
N GLY A 31 -11.24 -7.59 -9.28
CA GLY A 31 -11.36 -8.61 -8.24
C GLY A 31 -12.46 -9.63 -8.55
N LYS A 32 -12.39 -10.81 -7.92
CA LYS A 32 -13.43 -11.86 -8.08
C LYS A 32 -14.68 -11.48 -7.30
N LYS A 33 -14.63 -11.68 -5.98
CA LYS A 33 -15.78 -11.43 -5.08
C LYS A 33 -15.94 -9.95 -4.72
N SER A 34 -14.84 -9.28 -4.42
CA SER A 34 -14.82 -7.86 -4.00
C SER A 34 -15.48 -6.92 -5.01
N TYR A 35 -15.34 -7.19 -6.30
CA TYR A 35 -15.92 -6.40 -7.37
C TYR A 35 -17.46 -6.27 -7.27
N THR A 36 -18.13 -7.36 -6.90
CA THR A 36 -19.59 -7.33 -6.72
C THR A 36 -19.98 -6.88 -5.31
N SER A 37 -19.27 -7.36 -4.28
CA SER A 37 -19.63 -7.03 -2.89
C SER A 37 -19.43 -5.55 -2.54
N CYS A 38 -18.52 -4.84 -3.19
CA CYS A 38 -18.31 -3.41 -2.97
C CYS A 38 -19.19 -2.49 -3.84
N GLY A 39 -20.10 -3.04 -4.63
CA GLY A 39 -20.98 -2.27 -5.53
C GLY A 39 -20.31 -1.78 -6.82
N ALA A 40 -19.04 -2.12 -7.06
CA ALA A 40 -18.33 -1.69 -8.27
C ALA A 40 -18.95 -2.28 -9.55
N SER A 41 -19.59 -3.47 -9.48
CA SER A 41 -20.32 -4.04 -10.60
C SER A 41 -21.42 -3.12 -11.12
N ASP A 42 -22.23 -2.57 -10.21
CA ASP A 42 -23.36 -1.72 -10.57
C ASP A 42 -22.89 -0.40 -11.20
N VAL A 43 -21.81 0.19 -10.64
CA VAL A 43 -21.17 1.37 -11.21
C VAL A 43 -20.64 1.10 -12.60
N MET A 44 -19.92 0.00 -12.81
CA MET A 44 -19.35 -0.35 -14.11
C MET A 44 -20.43 -0.69 -15.14
N ASP A 45 -21.48 -1.38 -14.73
CA ASP A 45 -22.62 -1.67 -15.61
C ASP A 45 -23.33 -0.39 -16.05
N ALA A 46 -23.58 0.54 -15.14
CA ALA A 46 -24.18 1.84 -15.49
C ALA A 46 -23.31 2.67 -16.43
N VAL A 47 -22.00 2.71 -16.19
CA VAL A 47 -21.06 3.53 -16.96
C VAL A 47 -20.72 2.91 -18.31
N LEU A 48 -20.48 1.61 -18.39
CA LEU A 48 -20.00 0.94 -19.61
C LEU A 48 -21.15 0.49 -20.51
N ASN A 49 -22.12 -0.26 -19.95
CA ASN A 49 -23.25 -0.78 -20.73
C ASN A 49 -24.18 0.33 -21.22
N GLY A 50 -24.43 1.34 -20.37
CA GLY A 50 -25.26 2.50 -20.72
C GLY A 50 -24.73 3.31 -21.93
N ARG A 51 -23.47 3.09 -22.32
CA ARG A 51 -22.81 3.76 -23.47
C ARG A 51 -22.48 2.81 -24.60
N GLY A 52 -22.86 1.54 -24.52
CA GLY A 52 -22.54 0.55 -25.54
C GLY A 52 -21.05 0.23 -25.65
N ILE A 53 -20.26 0.47 -24.61
CA ILE A 53 -18.83 0.18 -24.57
C ILE A 53 -18.62 -1.33 -24.43
N LYS A 54 -17.90 -1.92 -25.37
CA LYS A 54 -17.57 -3.34 -25.31
C LYS A 54 -16.60 -3.61 -24.17
N THR A 55 -16.91 -4.61 -23.32
CA THR A 55 -16.08 -4.93 -22.14
C THR A 55 -15.56 -6.36 -22.22
N VAL A 56 -14.25 -6.52 -22.04
CA VAL A 56 -13.58 -7.81 -21.87
C VAL A 56 -13.05 -7.89 -20.45
N CYS A 57 -13.58 -8.81 -19.65
CA CYS A 57 -13.20 -8.96 -18.25
C CYS A 57 -12.04 -9.95 -18.09
N PHE A 58 -11.07 -9.57 -17.22
CA PHE A 58 -10.02 -10.44 -16.73
C PHE A 58 -10.01 -10.44 -15.21
N PHE A 59 -10.29 -11.58 -14.60
CA PHE A 59 -10.39 -11.76 -13.15
C PHE A 59 -9.92 -13.13 -12.68
N ASP A 60 -9.46 -13.98 -13.59
CA ASP A 60 -8.97 -15.32 -13.24
C ASP A 60 -7.49 -15.29 -12.90
N PHE A 61 -7.20 -14.66 -11.76
CA PHE A 61 -5.88 -14.62 -11.15
C PHE A 61 -6.00 -14.72 -9.62
N LEU A 62 -4.89 -15.05 -8.98
CA LEU A 62 -4.81 -15.14 -7.53
C LEU A 62 -4.46 -13.78 -6.89
N THR A 63 -4.74 -13.65 -5.61
CA THR A 63 -4.17 -12.58 -4.78
C THR A 63 -2.65 -12.66 -4.87
N ASN A 64 -1.98 -11.51 -5.00
CA ASN A 64 -0.55 -11.41 -5.31
C ASN A 64 -0.25 -11.95 -6.74
N PRO A 65 -0.20 -11.08 -7.74
CA PRO A 65 -0.02 -11.44 -9.14
C PRO A 65 1.14 -12.39 -9.40
N ARG A 66 0.89 -13.47 -10.13
CA ARG A 66 1.92 -14.41 -10.59
C ARG A 66 2.23 -14.13 -12.05
N VAL A 67 3.49 -14.34 -12.45
CA VAL A 67 3.93 -14.08 -13.82
C VAL A 67 3.13 -14.89 -14.85
N GLU A 68 2.68 -16.09 -14.50
CA GLU A 68 1.86 -16.95 -15.37
C GLU A 68 0.49 -16.31 -15.63
N ASP A 69 -0.13 -15.70 -14.61
CA ASP A 69 -1.43 -15.02 -14.75
C ASP A 69 -1.27 -13.69 -15.49
N VAL A 70 -0.15 -12.98 -15.29
CA VAL A 70 0.19 -11.79 -16.09
C VAL A 70 0.27 -12.14 -17.57
N ARG A 71 0.96 -13.24 -17.96
CA ARG A 71 1.05 -13.70 -19.34
C ARG A 71 -0.30 -14.02 -19.98
N LYS A 72 -1.22 -14.66 -19.22
CA LYS A 72 -2.62 -14.88 -19.66
C LYS A 72 -3.33 -13.55 -19.93
N GLY A 73 -3.22 -12.60 -19.01
CA GLY A 73 -3.80 -11.28 -19.15
C GLY A 73 -3.26 -10.50 -20.35
N VAL A 74 -1.94 -10.52 -20.57
CA VAL A 74 -1.27 -9.94 -21.75
C VAL A 74 -1.79 -10.53 -23.04
N HIS A 75 -1.84 -11.87 -23.14
CA HIS A 75 -2.33 -12.57 -24.34
C HIS A 75 -3.79 -12.19 -24.64
N LEU A 76 -4.66 -12.24 -23.62
CA LEU A 76 -6.06 -11.89 -23.79
C LEU A 76 -6.23 -10.42 -24.17
N CYS A 77 -5.55 -9.49 -23.51
CA CYS A 77 -5.63 -8.07 -23.80
C CYS A 77 -5.19 -7.77 -25.25
N LYS A 78 -4.05 -8.33 -25.69
CA LYS A 78 -3.54 -8.16 -27.07
C LYS A 78 -4.53 -8.68 -28.11
N SER A 79 -5.13 -9.87 -27.89
CA SER A 79 -6.09 -10.47 -28.82
C SER A 79 -7.38 -9.65 -28.98
N GLN A 80 -7.72 -8.85 -27.98
CA GLN A 80 -8.94 -8.05 -27.94
C GLN A 80 -8.77 -6.61 -28.41
N CYS A 81 -7.56 -6.09 -28.51
CA CYS A 81 -7.24 -4.73 -28.93
C CYS A 81 -8.12 -3.65 -28.25
N PRO A 82 -8.13 -3.51 -26.91
CA PRO A 82 -8.93 -2.51 -26.22
C PRO A 82 -8.33 -1.11 -26.40
N ASN A 83 -9.17 -0.07 -26.22
CA ASN A 83 -8.70 1.32 -26.23
C ASN A 83 -8.11 1.72 -24.88
N ILE A 84 -8.48 1.02 -23.78
CA ILE A 84 -8.13 1.36 -22.42
C ILE A 84 -8.10 0.12 -21.55
N ILE A 85 -7.24 0.12 -20.55
CA ILE A 85 -7.28 -0.83 -19.44
C ILE A 85 -7.93 -0.12 -18.26
N LEU A 86 -8.95 -0.75 -17.67
CA LEU A 86 -9.63 -0.29 -16.46
C LEU A 86 -9.40 -1.34 -15.37
N ALA A 87 -8.83 -0.94 -14.24
CA ALA A 87 -8.60 -1.82 -13.10
C ALA A 87 -9.50 -1.44 -11.93
N VAL A 88 -10.27 -2.41 -11.40
CA VAL A 88 -11.18 -2.20 -10.27
C VAL A 88 -10.94 -3.28 -9.22
N GLY A 89 -10.42 -2.89 -8.05
CA GLY A 89 -10.15 -3.85 -6.98
C GLY A 89 -9.13 -3.36 -5.97
N GLY A 90 -8.67 -4.25 -5.11
CA GLY A 90 -7.54 -3.99 -4.21
C GLY A 90 -6.20 -4.03 -4.96
N GLY A 91 -5.09 -3.82 -4.25
CA GLY A 91 -3.75 -3.72 -4.82
C GLY A 91 -3.40 -4.81 -5.83
N SER A 92 -3.81 -6.08 -5.60
CA SER A 92 -3.53 -7.19 -6.54
C SER A 92 -4.17 -7.00 -7.92
N ALA A 93 -5.37 -6.42 -7.99
CA ALA A 93 -6.03 -6.16 -9.28
C ALA A 93 -5.37 -4.99 -10.00
N LEU A 94 -4.99 -3.95 -9.25
CA LEU A 94 -4.30 -2.80 -9.79
C LEU A 94 -2.90 -3.20 -10.30
N ASP A 95 -2.15 -3.95 -9.50
CA ASP A 95 -0.83 -4.47 -9.87
C ASP A 95 -0.90 -5.38 -11.12
N MET A 96 -1.91 -6.26 -11.19
CA MET A 96 -2.15 -7.10 -12.38
C MET A 96 -2.34 -6.25 -13.64
N ALA A 97 -3.15 -5.21 -13.57
CA ALA A 97 -3.39 -4.32 -14.71
C ALA A 97 -2.13 -3.53 -15.13
N LYS A 98 -1.36 -3.03 -14.16
CA LYS A 98 -0.08 -2.35 -14.37
C LYS A 98 0.92 -3.26 -15.06
N LEU A 99 1.06 -4.52 -14.59
CA LEU A 99 1.93 -5.52 -15.18
C LEU A 99 1.50 -5.91 -16.60
N ILE A 100 0.20 -6.08 -16.85
CA ILE A 100 -0.32 -6.38 -18.20
C ILE A 100 0.04 -5.23 -19.16
N ARG A 101 -0.24 -3.97 -18.78
CA ARG A 101 0.11 -2.81 -19.60
C ARG A 101 1.61 -2.72 -19.87
N TYR A 102 2.42 -2.89 -18.82
CA TYR A 102 3.86 -2.84 -18.90
C TYR A 102 4.43 -3.86 -19.91
N HIS A 103 4.01 -5.12 -19.81
CA HIS A 103 4.47 -6.14 -20.73
C HIS A 103 4.03 -5.89 -22.19
N ILE A 104 2.79 -5.42 -22.40
CA ILE A 104 2.33 -5.04 -23.74
C ILE A 104 3.21 -3.92 -24.29
N TYR A 105 3.44 -2.87 -23.51
CA TYR A 105 4.27 -1.74 -23.90
C TYR A 105 5.69 -2.17 -24.25
N LYS A 106 6.33 -3.00 -23.41
CA LYS A 106 7.71 -3.49 -23.67
C LYS A 106 7.82 -4.40 -24.88
N GLU A 107 6.75 -5.17 -25.20
CA GLU A 107 6.75 -6.07 -26.35
C GLU A 107 6.41 -5.41 -27.68
N THR A 108 5.59 -4.37 -27.66
CA THR A 108 4.96 -3.82 -28.89
C THR A 108 5.13 -2.32 -29.09
N ASP A 109 5.70 -1.62 -28.11
CA ASP A 109 5.74 -0.16 -28.02
C ASP A 109 4.35 0.51 -28.08
N SER A 110 3.27 -0.28 -27.88
CA SER A 110 1.88 0.20 -27.88
C SER A 110 1.48 0.68 -26.50
N TYR A 111 1.16 1.95 -26.38
CA TYR A 111 0.70 2.55 -25.13
C TYR A 111 -0.82 2.47 -25.02
N ILE A 112 -1.30 1.73 -24.02
CA ILE A 112 -2.73 1.64 -23.68
C ILE A 112 -2.96 2.43 -22.39
N PRO A 113 -3.82 3.47 -22.37
CA PRO A 113 -4.13 4.21 -21.15
C PRO A 113 -4.66 3.28 -20.04
N LEU A 114 -4.26 3.54 -18.80
CA LEU A 114 -4.67 2.79 -17.63
C LEU A 114 -5.42 3.67 -16.64
N VAL A 115 -6.66 3.30 -16.37
CA VAL A 115 -7.48 3.85 -15.29
C VAL A 115 -7.52 2.86 -14.14
N VAL A 116 -7.33 3.32 -12.91
CA VAL A 116 -7.39 2.49 -11.70
C VAL A 116 -8.42 3.03 -10.71
N ILE A 117 -9.16 2.11 -10.10
CA ILE A 117 -10.21 2.37 -9.12
C ILE A 117 -10.00 1.43 -7.95
N PRO A 118 -9.30 1.87 -6.88
CA PRO A 118 -9.08 1.04 -5.70
C PRO A 118 -10.39 0.78 -4.94
N THR A 119 -10.54 -0.45 -4.44
CA THR A 119 -11.63 -0.84 -3.53
C THR A 119 -11.14 -1.10 -2.10
N THR A 120 -9.88 -0.80 -1.84
CA THR A 120 -9.24 -0.76 -0.52
C THR A 120 -8.48 0.54 -0.37
N ALA A 121 -8.41 1.09 0.83
CA ALA A 121 -7.64 2.27 1.14
C ALA A 121 -6.36 1.84 1.87
N GLY A 122 -5.21 1.82 1.14
CA GLY A 122 -3.98 1.37 1.81
C GLY A 122 -2.75 1.20 0.93
N THR A 123 -2.79 0.32 -0.07
CA THR A 123 -1.58 -0.14 -0.77
C THR A 123 -0.85 0.92 -1.60
N GLY A 124 -1.52 2.02 -1.95
CA GLY A 124 -0.98 3.05 -2.83
C GLY A 124 -0.73 2.57 -4.27
N ALA A 125 -1.22 1.40 -4.67
CA ALA A 125 -1.00 0.85 -6.00
C ALA A 125 -1.55 1.74 -7.12
N GLU A 126 -2.55 2.56 -6.81
CA GLU A 126 -3.15 3.54 -7.71
C GLU A 126 -2.24 4.73 -8.03
N THR A 127 -1.20 4.97 -7.23
CA THR A 127 -0.33 6.15 -7.35
C THR A 127 1.12 5.84 -7.66
N THR A 128 1.48 4.55 -7.70
CA THR A 128 2.88 4.12 -7.78
C THR A 128 3.28 3.61 -9.16
N HIS A 129 4.54 3.85 -9.54
CA HIS A 129 5.17 3.33 -10.76
C HIS A 129 5.76 1.93 -10.60
N PHE A 130 5.47 1.23 -9.52
CA PHE A 130 5.92 -0.14 -9.29
C PHE A 130 4.75 -1.07 -9.01
N SER A 131 4.97 -2.37 -9.22
CA SER A 131 4.02 -3.44 -8.97
C SER A 131 4.70 -4.66 -8.38
N VAL A 132 3.96 -5.42 -7.58
CA VAL A 132 4.42 -6.68 -7.03
C VAL A 132 4.03 -7.82 -7.98
N CYS A 133 5.00 -8.69 -8.28
CA CYS A 133 4.80 -9.91 -9.05
C CYS A 133 5.52 -11.09 -8.38
N TYR A 134 4.89 -12.26 -8.37
CA TYR A 134 5.55 -13.49 -7.93
C TYR A 134 6.12 -14.22 -9.14
N ILE A 135 7.44 -14.42 -9.12
CA ILE A 135 8.20 -15.13 -10.16
C ILE A 135 8.88 -16.32 -9.49
N ASN A 136 8.58 -17.53 -9.93
CA ASN A 136 9.07 -18.79 -9.32
C ASN A 136 8.81 -18.91 -7.81
N GLY A 137 7.69 -18.36 -7.33
CA GLY A 137 7.32 -18.34 -5.92
C GLY A 137 7.95 -17.23 -5.08
N GLU A 138 8.85 -16.43 -5.65
CA GLU A 138 9.49 -15.31 -4.98
C GLU A 138 8.80 -13.98 -5.29
N LYS A 139 8.59 -13.16 -4.26
CA LYS A 139 8.02 -11.82 -4.38
C LYS A 139 9.05 -10.86 -4.96
N GLN A 140 8.76 -10.30 -6.13
CA GLN A 140 9.56 -9.28 -6.77
C GLN A 140 8.76 -7.98 -6.91
N SER A 141 9.43 -6.85 -6.74
CA SER A 141 8.87 -5.54 -7.05
C SER A 141 9.52 -5.03 -8.33
N ILE A 142 8.71 -4.81 -9.33
CA ILE A 142 9.15 -4.32 -10.64
C ILE A 142 8.76 -2.84 -10.72
N ALA A 143 9.72 -1.96 -11.00
CA ALA A 143 9.51 -0.53 -11.12
C ALA A 143 9.83 -0.05 -12.53
N ASP A 144 8.87 0.64 -13.14
CA ASP A 144 9.01 1.26 -14.46
C ASP A 144 7.98 2.39 -14.61
N SER A 145 8.35 3.50 -15.21
CA SER A 145 7.44 4.64 -15.43
C SER A 145 6.19 4.27 -16.21
N ALA A 146 6.28 3.24 -17.09
CA ALA A 146 5.12 2.71 -17.79
C ALA A 146 4.11 2.00 -16.89
N MET A 147 4.39 1.78 -15.60
CA MET A 147 3.44 1.20 -14.63
C MET A 147 2.63 2.27 -13.89
N LEU A 148 3.03 3.54 -13.91
CA LEU A 148 2.24 4.58 -13.27
C LEU A 148 0.89 4.73 -13.99
N PRO A 149 -0.26 4.52 -13.32
CA PRO A 149 -1.55 4.71 -13.95
C PRO A 149 -1.74 6.13 -14.47
N ASP A 150 -2.44 6.30 -15.59
CA ASP A 150 -2.73 7.62 -16.16
C ASP A 150 -3.80 8.34 -15.36
N TYR A 151 -4.77 7.57 -14.88
CA TYR A 151 -5.92 8.07 -14.14
C TYR A 151 -6.20 7.23 -12.91
N ALA A 152 -6.40 7.89 -11.77
CA ALA A 152 -6.80 7.25 -10.52
C ALA A 152 -8.12 7.83 -10.01
N PHE A 153 -9.09 6.97 -9.69
CA PHE A 153 -10.36 7.36 -9.09
C PHE A 153 -10.44 6.80 -7.67
N VAL A 154 -10.34 7.65 -6.67
CA VAL A 154 -10.43 7.29 -5.26
C VAL A 154 -11.85 7.58 -4.78
N CYS A 155 -12.67 6.52 -4.75
CA CYS A 155 -14.04 6.57 -4.29
C CYS A 155 -14.20 5.76 -3.01
N SER A 156 -14.37 6.44 -1.89
CA SER A 156 -14.45 5.80 -0.57
C SER A 156 -15.67 4.87 -0.42
N GLU A 157 -16.73 5.09 -1.18
CA GLU A 157 -17.93 4.24 -1.17
C GLU A 157 -17.60 2.79 -1.56
N LEU A 158 -16.63 2.58 -2.46
CA LEU A 158 -16.17 1.25 -2.84
C LEU A 158 -15.36 0.54 -1.75
N THR A 159 -14.99 1.22 -0.67
CA THR A 159 -14.34 0.64 0.49
C THR A 159 -15.31 0.29 1.63
N SER A 160 -16.60 0.65 1.50
CA SER A 160 -17.60 0.53 2.57
C SER A 160 -17.88 -0.91 3.01
N HIS A 161 -17.61 -1.89 2.16
CA HIS A 161 -17.82 -3.32 2.44
C HIS A 161 -16.60 -3.99 3.10
N ASN A 162 -15.52 -3.26 3.30
CA ASN A 162 -14.36 -3.77 4.02
C ASN A 162 -14.69 -3.83 5.52
N ASP A 163 -14.49 -5.01 6.12
CA ASP A 163 -14.65 -5.20 7.55
C ASP A 163 -13.57 -4.45 8.36
N ALA A 164 -13.72 -4.48 9.68
CA ALA A 164 -12.81 -3.77 10.60
C ALA A 164 -11.35 -4.25 10.44
N TYR A 165 -11.15 -5.57 10.31
CA TYR A 165 -9.81 -6.13 10.20
C TYR A 165 -9.12 -5.76 8.89
N LEU A 166 -9.83 -5.88 7.75
CA LEU A 166 -9.27 -5.46 6.46
C LEU A 166 -9.01 -3.95 6.44
N THR A 167 -9.94 -3.14 7.00
CA THR A 167 -9.76 -1.69 7.13
C THR A 167 -8.55 -1.35 7.99
N ALA A 168 -8.35 -2.06 9.12
CA ALA A 168 -7.17 -1.90 9.97
C ALA A 168 -5.87 -2.25 9.24
N CYS A 169 -5.83 -3.40 8.56
CA CYS A 169 -4.66 -3.85 7.82
C CYS A 169 -4.28 -2.85 6.72
N THR A 170 -5.24 -2.47 5.88
CA THR A 170 -4.95 -1.58 4.75
C THR A 170 -4.68 -0.15 5.20
N GLY A 171 -5.44 0.36 6.18
CA GLY A 171 -5.21 1.69 6.72
C GLY A 171 -3.88 1.82 7.44
N PHE A 172 -3.47 0.80 8.21
CA PHE A 172 -2.14 0.81 8.84
C PHE A 172 -1.01 0.71 7.80
N ASP A 173 -1.20 -0.03 6.71
CA ASP A 173 -0.26 -0.04 5.59
C ASP A 173 0.01 1.38 5.08
N ALA A 174 -1.05 2.18 4.87
CA ALA A 174 -0.92 3.59 4.47
C ALA A 174 -0.25 4.47 5.56
N VAL A 175 -0.57 4.28 6.84
CA VAL A 175 0.11 4.98 7.95
C VAL A 175 1.60 4.66 7.94
N ALA A 176 1.95 3.38 7.84
CA ALA A 176 3.34 2.94 7.78
C ALA A 176 4.08 3.53 6.57
N GLN A 177 3.46 3.48 5.38
CA GLN A 177 4.02 4.07 4.16
C GLN A 177 4.31 5.57 4.33
N ALA A 178 3.37 6.33 4.91
CA ALA A 178 3.54 7.76 5.14
C ALA A 178 4.69 8.05 6.12
N ILE A 179 4.79 7.31 7.22
CA ILE A 179 5.87 7.46 8.19
C ILE A 179 7.20 7.03 7.57
N GLU A 180 7.24 5.88 6.88
CA GLU A 180 8.44 5.37 6.24
C GLU A 180 8.97 6.30 5.13
N SER A 181 8.08 6.85 4.32
CA SER A 181 8.46 7.86 3.33
C SER A 181 9.05 9.12 3.98
N TYR A 182 8.49 9.55 5.11
CA TYR A 182 8.95 10.76 5.81
C TYR A 182 10.39 10.63 6.34
N TRP A 183 10.74 9.47 6.90
CA TRP A 183 12.08 9.26 7.44
C TRP A 183 13.09 8.67 6.44
N SER A 184 12.65 8.15 5.29
CA SER A 184 13.50 7.50 4.29
C SER A 184 14.74 8.34 3.94
N VAL A 185 15.86 7.69 3.65
CA VAL A 185 17.06 8.34 3.09
C VAL A 185 16.77 9.02 1.75
N ASN A 186 15.77 8.56 1.02
CA ASN A 186 15.34 9.12 -0.27
C ASN A 186 14.25 10.20 -0.12
N SER A 187 13.94 10.65 1.11
CA SER A 187 12.86 11.62 1.29
C SER A 187 13.22 12.99 0.71
N THR A 188 12.24 13.59 0.05
CA THR A 188 12.31 14.93 -0.53
C THR A 188 11.29 15.84 0.17
N ASP A 189 11.35 17.15 -0.06
CA ASP A 189 10.33 18.08 0.45
C ASP A 189 8.94 17.70 -0.06
N GLU A 190 8.83 17.29 -1.33
CA GLU A 190 7.59 16.85 -1.93
C GLU A 190 7.05 15.58 -1.24
N SER A 191 7.87 14.53 -1.08
CA SER A 191 7.43 13.30 -0.42
C SER A 191 7.05 13.53 1.04
N ARG A 192 7.78 14.38 1.76
CA ARG A 192 7.44 14.76 3.15
C ARG A 192 6.13 15.52 3.23
N SER A 193 5.84 16.40 2.28
CA SER A 193 4.55 17.10 2.20
C SER A 193 3.40 16.10 2.01
N TYR A 194 3.55 15.13 1.10
CA TYR A 194 2.56 14.06 0.93
C TYR A 194 2.42 13.20 2.19
N SER A 195 3.53 12.84 2.85
CA SER A 195 3.53 12.07 4.09
C SER A 195 2.75 12.76 5.20
N LEU A 196 3.01 14.05 5.44
CA LEU A 196 2.30 14.82 6.48
C LEU A 196 0.82 14.99 6.14
N LYS A 197 0.47 15.21 4.87
CA LYS A 197 -0.92 15.27 4.43
C LYS A 197 -1.62 13.91 4.65
N ALA A 198 -0.96 12.82 4.31
CA ALA A 198 -1.47 11.48 4.56
C ALA A 198 -1.71 11.22 6.05
N LEU A 199 -0.72 11.53 6.90
CA LEU A 199 -0.82 11.33 8.35
C LEU A 199 -1.92 12.20 8.97
N GLY A 200 -2.12 13.44 8.48
CA GLY A 200 -3.22 14.30 8.90
C GLY A 200 -4.60 13.72 8.68
N LEU A 201 -4.73 12.89 7.62
CA LEU A 201 -5.97 12.22 7.24
C LEU A 201 -6.10 10.79 7.80
N LEU A 202 -5.01 10.19 8.29
CA LEU A 202 -4.99 8.78 8.72
C LEU A 202 -4.87 8.61 10.22
N TRP A 203 -3.96 9.34 10.87
CA TRP A 203 -3.47 9.02 12.21
C TRP A 203 -4.58 8.96 13.26
N LYS A 204 -5.44 9.96 13.31
CA LYS A 204 -6.58 10.02 14.26
C LYS A 204 -7.84 9.37 13.69
N GLN A 205 -8.03 9.44 12.39
CA GLN A 205 -9.26 9.00 11.72
C GLN A 205 -9.36 7.49 11.60
N LEU A 206 -8.25 6.78 11.37
CA LEU A 206 -8.26 5.32 11.20
C LEU A 206 -8.80 4.59 12.45
N PRO A 207 -8.33 4.86 13.69
CA PRO A 207 -8.92 4.25 14.89
C PRO A 207 -10.40 4.58 15.09
N LEU A 208 -10.84 5.77 14.68
CA LEU A 208 -12.24 6.17 14.74
C LEU A 208 -13.08 5.43 13.69
N LEU A 209 -12.56 5.29 12.48
CA LEU A 209 -13.22 4.56 11.41
C LEU A 209 -13.42 3.08 11.78
N ILE A 210 -12.42 2.42 12.37
CA ILE A 210 -12.52 1.01 12.78
C ILE A 210 -13.65 0.81 13.81
N LYS A 211 -13.92 1.80 14.65
CA LYS A 211 -15.02 1.78 15.61
C LYS A 211 -16.38 2.11 14.99
N ASN A 212 -16.41 2.77 13.84
CA ASN A 212 -17.62 3.20 13.15
C ASN A 212 -17.43 3.10 11.62
N LEU A 213 -17.50 1.88 11.10
CA LEU A 213 -17.25 1.57 9.69
C LEU A 213 -18.20 2.24 8.71
N ASP A 214 -19.40 2.64 9.16
CA ASP A 214 -20.43 3.27 8.34
C ASP A 214 -20.25 4.79 8.20
N ASN A 215 -19.28 5.37 8.92
CA ASN A 215 -19.01 6.81 8.82
C ASN A 215 -18.32 7.14 7.49
N LYS A 216 -19.09 7.76 6.61
CA LYS A 216 -18.66 8.10 5.24
C LYS A 216 -17.54 9.15 5.20
N GLU A 217 -17.54 10.10 6.13
CA GLU A 217 -16.52 11.16 6.22
C GLU A 217 -15.18 10.56 6.60
N LEU A 218 -15.14 9.74 7.66
CA LEU A 218 -13.91 9.04 8.07
C LEU A 218 -13.39 8.11 6.97
N ARG A 219 -14.29 7.41 6.24
CA ARG A 219 -13.87 6.59 5.09
C ARG A 219 -13.25 7.44 3.97
N SER A 220 -13.83 8.61 3.71
CA SER A 220 -13.31 9.52 2.69
C SER A 220 -11.93 10.04 3.07
N GLU A 221 -11.74 10.46 4.33
CA GLU A 221 -10.46 10.92 4.84
C GLU A 221 -9.40 9.81 4.80
N VAL A 222 -9.73 8.60 5.23
CA VAL A 222 -8.81 7.46 5.17
C VAL A 222 -8.46 7.07 3.72
N ALA A 223 -9.40 7.11 2.79
CA ALA A 223 -9.15 6.82 1.39
C ALA A 223 -8.26 7.90 0.74
N GLU A 224 -8.49 9.17 1.01
CA GLU A 224 -7.65 10.27 0.55
C GLU A 224 -6.26 10.20 1.20
N GLY A 225 -6.18 9.90 2.49
CA GLY A 225 -4.91 9.70 3.20
C GLY A 225 -4.06 8.59 2.59
N ALA A 226 -4.68 7.43 2.26
CA ALA A 226 -4.01 6.34 1.58
C ALA A 226 -3.47 6.73 0.20
N TYR A 227 -4.22 7.54 -0.56
CA TYR A 227 -3.75 8.09 -1.83
C TYR A 227 -2.47 8.93 -1.64
N TYR A 228 -2.43 9.84 -0.64
CA TYR A 228 -1.22 10.64 -0.41
C TYR A 228 -0.05 9.82 0.15
N ALA A 229 -0.30 8.79 0.95
CA ALA A 229 0.72 7.86 1.38
C ALA A 229 1.36 7.14 0.17
N GLY A 230 0.54 6.69 -0.78
CA GLY A 230 0.99 6.11 -2.03
C GLY A 230 1.83 7.10 -2.88
N ARG A 231 1.42 8.38 -2.97
CA ARG A 231 2.22 9.42 -3.64
C ARG A 231 3.58 9.64 -2.98
N ALA A 232 3.64 9.55 -1.66
CA ALA A 232 4.88 9.69 -0.92
C ALA A 232 5.85 8.54 -1.22
N ILE A 233 5.39 7.28 -1.18
CA ILE A 233 6.24 6.11 -1.47
C ILE A 233 6.55 5.93 -2.96
N ASP A 234 5.81 6.55 -3.85
CA ASP A 234 6.17 6.60 -5.28
C ASP A 234 7.52 7.30 -5.49
N ILE A 235 7.84 8.28 -4.63
CA ILE A 235 9.11 9.01 -4.65
C ILE A 235 10.21 8.26 -3.88
N THR A 236 9.90 7.75 -2.67
CA THR A 236 10.93 7.31 -1.72
C THR A 236 11.08 5.79 -1.63
N THR A 237 10.07 5.04 -2.06
CA THR A 237 9.83 3.64 -1.66
C THR A 237 9.68 3.48 -0.14
N THR A 238 9.49 2.24 0.35
CA THR A 238 9.38 1.91 1.77
C THR A 238 10.72 1.51 2.38
N THR A 239 10.79 1.27 3.70
CA THR A 239 12.01 1.02 4.45
C THR A 239 12.00 -0.35 5.15
N ALA A 240 12.66 -0.47 6.31
CA ALA A 240 12.85 -1.73 7.02
C ALA A 240 11.56 -2.46 7.42
N PRO A 241 10.52 -1.84 7.99
CA PRO A 241 9.28 -2.54 8.35
C PRO A 241 8.68 -3.32 7.17
N HIS A 242 8.58 -2.68 6.02
CA HIS A 242 8.10 -3.34 4.80
C HIS A 242 9.08 -4.40 4.29
N ALA A 243 10.39 -4.19 4.41
CA ALA A 243 11.40 -5.16 3.98
C ALA A 243 11.32 -6.47 4.77
N PHE A 244 10.96 -6.41 6.06
CA PHE A 244 10.75 -7.59 6.91
C PHE A 244 9.38 -8.24 6.75
N SER A 245 8.37 -7.53 6.24
CA SER A 245 6.98 -8.02 6.17
C SER A 245 6.76 -9.21 5.24
N TYR A 246 7.64 -9.43 4.27
CA TYR A 246 7.40 -10.34 3.15
C TYR A 246 7.17 -11.79 3.53
N LYS A 247 7.96 -12.33 4.46
CA LYS A 247 7.79 -13.70 4.93
C LYS A 247 6.49 -13.89 5.70
N PHE A 248 6.11 -12.93 6.53
CA PHE A 248 4.85 -12.99 7.26
C PHE A 248 3.66 -13.13 6.30
N THR A 249 3.68 -12.40 5.19
CA THR A 249 2.62 -12.50 4.18
C THR A 249 2.73 -13.80 3.38
N SER A 250 3.92 -14.19 2.92
CA SER A 250 4.06 -15.31 1.96
C SER A 250 3.97 -16.68 2.62
N LEU A 251 4.49 -16.86 3.83
CA LEU A 251 4.51 -18.15 4.52
C LEU A 251 3.33 -18.33 5.47
N TYR A 252 2.96 -17.27 6.20
CA TYR A 252 1.95 -17.36 7.25
C TYR A 252 0.59 -16.77 6.83
N GLY A 253 0.48 -16.22 5.60
CA GLY A 253 -0.77 -15.71 5.06
C GLY A 253 -1.30 -14.45 5.75
N ILE A 254 -0.46 -13.76 6.52
CA ILE A 254 -0.86 -12.54 7.23
C ILE A 254 -1.05 -11.40 6.21
N PRO A 255 -2.16 -10.65 6.26
CA PRO A 255 -2.36 -9.48 5.42
C PRO A 255 -1.18 -8.51 5.50
N HIS A 256 -0.82 -7.91 4.36
CA HIS A 256 0.44 -7.16 4.23
C HIS A 256 0.62 -6.05 5.29
N GLY A 257 -0.37 -5.19 5.47
CA GLY A 257 -0.27 -4.12 6.47
C GLY A 257 -0.18 -4.63 7.91
N HIS A 258 -0.84 -5.77 8.23
CA HIS A 258 -0.65 -6.43 9.52
C HIS A 258 0.79 -6.99 9.64
N ALA A 259 1.32 -7.59 8.58
CA ALA A 259 2.70 -8.07 8.56
C ALA A 259 3.73 -6.93 8.77
N VAL A 260 3.47 -5.75 8.23
CA VAL A 260 4.26 -4.53 8.49
C VAL A 260 4.14 -4.12 9.96
N ALA A 261 2.94 -4.16 10.53
CA ALA A 261 2.67 -3.76 11.91
C ALA A 261 3.47 -4.57 12.94
N LEU A 262 3.81 -5.84 12.64
CA LEU A 262 4.55 -6.71 13.56
C LEU A 262 5.95 -6.18 13.94
N THR A 263 6.62 -5.52 13.01
CA THR A 263 7.97 -5.00 13.23
C THR A 263 8.01 -3.49 13.43
N PHE A 264 6.91 -2.81 13.12
CA PHE A 264 6.86 -1.36 13.06
C PHE A 264 7.21 -0.66 14.37
N PRO A 265 6.76 -1.12 15.56
CA PRO A 265 7.10 -0.46 16.83
C PRO A 265 8.60 -0.42 17.11
N TYR A 266 9.30 -1.53 16.83
CA TYR A 266 10.75 -1.60 17.00
C TYR A 266 11.47 -0.61 16.07
N PHE A 267 11.11 -0.60 14.77
CA PHE A 267 11.73 0.32 13.82
C PHE A 267 11.33 1.77 14.01
N PHE A 268 10.14 2.04 14.54
CA PHE A 268 9.73 3.38 14.91
C PHE A 268 10.66 3.95 15.99
N ALA A 269 10.88 3.21 17.08
CA ALA A 269 11.80 3.59 18.12
C ALA A 269 13.25 3.70 17.60
N LEU A 270 13.72 2.71 16.83
CA LEU A 270 15.07 2.67 16.28
C LEU A 270 15.35 3.90 15.39
N ASN A 271 14.44 4.25 14.50
CA ASN A 271 14.64 5.36 13.57
C ASN A 271 14.50 6.73 14.25
N LEU A 272 13.79 6.84 15.37
CA LEU A 272 13.72 8.08 16.16
C LEU A 272 14.96 8.32 17.02
N TYR A 273 15.60 7.26 17.49
CA TYR A 273 16.80 7.34 18.34
C TYR A 273 18.12 7.18 17.57
N GLY A 274 18.07 6.93 16.31
CA GLY A 274 19.08 6.80 15.27
C GLY A 274 20.53 7.14 15.58
N GLU A 275 21.24 6.28 16.33
CA GLU A 275 22.68 6.49 16.59
C GLU A 275 23.57 6.14 15.40
N ARG A 276 23.12 5.22 14.52
CA ARG A 276 23.87 4.74 13.35
C ARG A 276 23.17 5.06 12.05
N LEU A 277 23.04 6.36 11.79
CA LEU A 277 22.43 6.84 10.56
C LEU A 277 23.26 6.47 9.33
N GLN A 278 22.59 6.28 8.20
CA GLN A 278 23.23 6.18 6.90
C GLN A 278 24.11 7.42 6.66
N SER A 279 25.31 7.23 6.14
CA SER A 279 26.28 8.30 5.90
C SER A 279 25.82 9.40 4.93
N THR A 280 24.75 9.14 4.20
CA THR A 280 24.10 10.10 3.28
C THR A 280 23.21 11.10 3.99
N LEU A 281 22.89 10.89 5.28
CA LEU A 281 22.00 11.75 6.07
C LEU A 281 22.81 12.70 6.94
N ASP A 282 22.46 13.98 6.91
CA ASP A 282 22.88 14.93 7.94
C ASP A 282 22.11 14.66 9.24
N SER A 283 22.83 14.38 10.33
CA SER A 283 22.25 13.98 11.60
C SER A 283 21.44 15.10 12.26
N TYR A 284 21.83 16.36 12.07
CA TYR A 284 21.10 17.50 12.61
C TYR A 284 19.76 17.70 11.89
N GLU A 285 19.79 17.73 10.54
CA GLU A 285 18.58 17.88 9.74
C GLU A 285 17.62 16.71 9.97
N TYR A 286 18.16 15.49 10.01
CA TYR A 286 17.37 14.31 10.33
C TYR A 286 16.70 14.41 11.71
N GLY A 287 17.47 14.82 12.72
CA GLY A 287 16.94 15.02 14.08
C GLY A 287 15.83 16.07 14.15
N GLN A 288 15.93 17.18 13.39
CA GLN A 288 14.84 18.16 13.30
C GLN A 288 13.59 17.59 12.62
N ARG A 289 13.76 16.82 11.55
CA ARG A 289 12.63 16.11 10.89
C ARG A 289 11.93 15.15 11.85
N MET A 290 12.68 14.36 12.61
CA MET A 290 12.09 13.41 13.56
C MET A 290 11.36 14.12 14.72
N LYS A 291 11.83 15.28 15.18
CA LYS A 291 11.09 16.11 16.16
C LYS A 291 9.72 16.53 15.62
N LEU A 292 9.64 16.98 14.36
CA LEU A 292 8.37 17.35 13.74
C LEU A 292 7.43 16.15 13.60
N LEU A 293 7.94 15.00 13.20
CA LEU A 293 7.14 13.76 13.09
C LEU A 293 6.55 13.35 14.44
N VAL A 294 7.37 13.36 15.50
CA VAL A 294 6.96 13.02 16.87
C VAL A 294 5.87 13.96 17.37
N GLN A 295 6.04 15.27 17.15
CA GLN A 295 5.02 16.27 17.52
C GLN A 295 3.71 16.04 16.75
N PHE A 296 3.81 15.70 15.47
CA PHE A 296 2.64 15.43 14.62
C PHE A 296 1.85 14.20 15.09
N LEU A 297 2.55 13.17 15.54
CA LEU A 297 1.97 11.93 16.02
C LEU A 297 1.60 11.94 17.51
N ASP A 298 1.79 13.05 18.21
CA ASP A 298 1.66 13.15 19.69
C ASP A 298 2.44 12.03 20.42
N ALA A 299 3.59 11.62 19.85
CA ALA A 299 4.36 10.48 20.36
C ALA A 299 5.26 10.88 21.52
N ASP A 300 5.29 10.05 22.56
CA ASP A 300 6.28 10.19 23.64
C ASP A 300 7.68 9.85 23.09
N ARG A 301 8.65 10.73 23.38
CA ARG A 301 10.06 10.58 22.99
C ARG A 301 10.97 10.68 24.24
N SER A 302 10.52 10.23 25.39
CA SER A 302 11.36 10.24 26.59
C SER A 302 12.52 9.25 26.50
N ASP A 303 12.26 8.07 25.94
CA ASP A 303 13.23 7.00 25.73
C ASP A 303 12.79 6.03 24.62
N PHE A 304 13.63 5.08 24.26
CA PHE A 304 13.39 4.07 23.21
C PHE A 304 12.12 3.25 23.49
N LEU A 305 11.95 2.78 24.73
CA LEU A 305 10.81 1.95 25.11
C LEU A 305 9.50 2.71 25.08
N SER A 306 9.49 3.97 25.49
CA SER A 306 8.31 4.85 25.41
C SER A 306 7.86 5.04 23.97
N CYS A 307 8.77 5.25 23.02
CA CYS A 307 8.46 5.34 21.60
C CYS A 307 7.89 4.02 21.06
N GLN A 308 8.52 2.89 21.41
CA GLN A 308 8.08 1.57 21.02
C GLN A 308 6.67 1.26 21.55
N LEU A 309 6.43 1.57 22.83
CA LEU A 309 5.14 1.37 23.49
C LEU A 309 4.04 2.26 22.87
N HIS A 310 4.36 3.52 22.55
CA HIS A 310 3.42 4.44 21.89
C HIS A 310 2.90 3.81 20.57
N MET A 311 3.80 3.34 19.72
CA MET A 311 3.43 2.74 18.45
C MET A 311 2.73 1.38 18.63
N SER A 312 3.16 0.56 19.59
CA SER A 312 2.49 -0.70 19.91
C SER A 312 1.06 -0.46 20.39
N THR A 313 0.84 0.57 21.20
CA THR A 313 -0.50 0.97 21.69
C THR A 313 -1.39 1.41 20.53
N TYR A 314 -0.86 2.21 19.61
CA TYR A 314 -1.59 2.62 18.42
C TYR A 314 -2.00 1.40 17.58
N ILE A 315 -1.07 0.51 17.25
CA ILE A 315 -1.32 -0.70 16.46
C ILE A 315 -2.33 -1.62 17.16
N SER A 316 -2.22 -1.80 18.47
CA SER A 316 -3.16 -2.59 19.26
C SER A 316 -4.57 -1.97 19.25
N SER A 317 -4.69 -0.64 19.24
CA SER A 317 -5.97 0.05 19.13
C SER A 317 -6.70 -0.22 17.80
N LEU A 318 -5.95 -0.62 16.76
CA LEU A 318 -6.48 -1.04 15.47
C LEU A 318 -6.88 -2.55 15.45
N GLY A 319 -6.62 -3.30 16.53
CA GLY A 319 -6.86 -4.74 16.60
C GLY A 319 -5.79 -5.58 15.89
N LEU A 320 -4.64 -5.01 15.57
CA LEU A 320 -3.50 -5.72 14.98
C LEU A 320 -2.55 -6.19 16.08
N SER A 321 -2.27 -7.50 16.13
CA SER A 321 -1.42 -8.08 17.17
C SER A 321 -0.62 -9.30 16.66
N ALA A 322 0.51 -9.59 17.30
CA ALA A 322 1.35 -10.76 17.02
C ALA A 322 0.86 -12.07 17.66
N LYS A 323 -0.31 -12.08 18.34
CA LYS A 323 -0.77 -13.23 19.15
C LYS A 323 -0.87 -14.54 18.39
N ALA A 324 -1.20 -14.51 17.12
CA ALA A 324 -1.36 -15.69 16.28
C ALA A 324 -0.05 -16.38 15.87
N LEU A 325 1.11 -15.73 16.06
CA LEU A 325 2.41 -16.26 15.64
C LEU A 325 3.21 -16.78 16.85
N THR A 326 3.97 -17.84 16.65
CA THR A 326 4.97 -18.33 17.61
C THR A 326 6.23 -17.47 17.54
N PHE A 327 7.08 -17.56 18.60
CA PHE A 327 8.38 -16.88 18.57
C PHE A 327 9.26 -17.37 17.40
N ASP A 328 9.27 -18.68 17.12
CA ASP A 328 10.07 -19.24 16.02
C ASP A 328 9.64 -18.72 14.64
N GLU A 329 8.35 -18.52 14.44
CA GLU A 329 7.82 -17.91 13.21
C GLU A 329 8.25 -16.44 13.07
N LEU A 330 8.20 -15.69 14.16
CA LEU A 330 8.66 -14.29 14.21
C LEU A 330 10.18 -14.21 13.96
N ALA A 331 10.98 -15.01 14.67
CA ALA A 331 12.44 -15.04 14.52
C ALA A 331 12.88 -15.50 13.11
N SER A 332 12.18 -16.48 12.53
CA SER A 332 12.45 -16.96 11.18
C SER A 332 12.27 -15.86 10.13
N ALA A 333 11.33 -14.94 10.33
CA ALA A 333 11.12 -13.83 9.41
C ALA A 333 12.30 -12.83 9.43
N VAL A 334 12.97 -12.65 10.57
CA VAL A 334 14.14 -11.74 10.67
C VAL A 334 15.30 -12.21 9.79
N SER A 335 15.52 -13.53 9.68
CA SER A 335 16.60 -14.10 8.86
C SER A 335 16.42 -13.89 7.35
N SER A 336 15.25 -13.43 6.91
CA SER A 336 14.92 -13.27 5.48
C SER A 336 14.83 -11.81 5.01
N PHE A 337 15.55 -10.96 5.66
CA PHE A 337 15.60 -9.55 5.34
C PHE A 337 15.94 -9.26 3.87
N ASN A 338 15.15 -8.39 3.23
CA ASN A 338 15.45 -7.90 1.90
C ASN A 338 16.39 -6.69 1.98
N GLU A 339 17.70 -6.94 1.82
CA GLU A 339 18.75 -5.93 1.95
C GLU A 339 18.56 -4.74 0.99
N GLN A 340 18.10 -4.99 -0.23
CA GLN A 340 17.92 -3.92 -1.22
C GLN A 340 16.90 -2.88 -0.75
N ARG A 341 15.80 -3.32 -0.11
CA ARG A 341 14.80 -2.40 0.46
C ARG A 341 15.23 -1.82 1.80
N GLY A 342 15.97 -2.56 2.60
CA GLY A 342 16.51 -2.08 3.86
C GLY A 342 17.47 -0.89 3.71
N ARG A 343 18.09 -0.72 2.54
CA ARG A 343 18.98 0.41 2.25
C ARG A 343 18.30 1.78 2.31
N ASN A 344 16.98 1.84 2.19
CA ASN A 344 16.22 3.08 2.31
C ASN A 344 15.96 3.48 3.78
N ASN A 345 16.22 2.56 4.73
CA ASN A 345 16.03 2.85 6.15
C ASN A 345 17.09 3.85 6.63
N PRO A 346 16.73 4.87 7.44
CA PRO A 346 17.68 5.87 7.89
C PRO A 346 18.77 5.29 8.80
N VAL A 347 18.44 4.33 9.66
CA VAL A 347 19.40 3.59 10.48
C VAL A 347 19.90 2.37 9.72
N VAL A 348 21.21 2.12 9.76
CA VAL A 348 21.83 0.96 9.13
C VAL A 348 21.31 -0.33 9.74
N ILE A 349 20.86 -1.26 8.90
CA ILE A 349 20.35 -2.57 9.33
C ILE A 349 21.49 -3.58 9.31
N ASP A 350 22.06 -3.84 10.46
CA ASP A 350 23.12 -4.83 10.69
C ASP A 350 22.65 -5.99 11.60
N GLU A 351 23.56 -6.86 11.99
CA GLU A 351 23.24 -8.01 12.83
C GLU A 351 22.80 -7.61 14.26
N GLU A 352 23.26 -6.46 14.76
CA GLU A 352 22.82 -5.95 16.06
C GLU A 352 21.35 -5.49 16.01
N VAL A 353 20.96 -4.78 14.95
CA VAL A 353 19.56 -4.38 14.72
C VAL A 353 18.67 -5.60 14.55
N LYS A 354 19.12 -6.64 13.83
CA LYS A 354 18.38 -7.89 13.67
C LYS A 354 18.21 -8.62 15.02
N SER A 355 19.27 -8.69 15.83
CA SER A 355 19.23 -9.28 17.18
C SER A 355 18.31 -8.48 18.10
N GLY A 356 18.31 -7.15 18.03
CA GLY A 356 17.39 -6.29 18.77
C GLY A 356 15.92 -6.54 18.37
N LEU A 357 15.64 -6.75 17.10
CA LEU A 357 14.29 -7.12 16.63
C LEU A 357 13.85 -8.50 17.16
N GLN A 358 14.78 -9.48 17.25
CA GLN A 358 14.47 -10.78 17.85
C GLN A 358 14.17 -10.66 19.34
N ASN A 359 14.92 -9.83 20.09
CA ASN A 359 14.64 -9.55 21.49
C ASN A 359 13.27 -8.91 21.68
N TYR A 360 12.92 -7.94 20.85
CA TYR A 360 11.57 -7.34 20.83
C TYR A 360 10.48 -8.41 20.68
N PHE A 361 10.67 -9.39 19.81
CA PHE A 361 9.69 -10.47 19.64
C PHE A 361 9.62 -11.41 20.86
N MET A 362 10.74 -11.65 21.58
CA MET A 362 10.74 -12.41 22.84
C MET A 362 9.90 -11.68 23.90
N GLU A 363 10.13 -10.40 24.09
CA GLU A 363 9.39 -9.56 25.05
C GLU A 363 7.88 -9.54 24.75
N LEU A 364 7.50 -9.43 23.46
CA LEU A 364 6.10 -9.51 23.04
C LEU A 364 5.45 -10.82 23.45
N LYS A 365 6.18 -11.95 23.34
CA LYS A 365 5.65 -13.28 23.67
C LYS A 365 5.62 -13.55 25.17
N GLU A 366 6.44 -12.91 25.95
CA GLU A 366 6.39 -12.96 27.41
C GLU A 366 5.18 -12.18 27.94
N SER A 367 4.93 -10.98 27.41
CA SER A 367 3.77 -10.15 27.79
C SER A 367 2.42 -10.75 27.39
N ASP A 368 2.37 -11.62 26.36
CA ASP A 368 1.15 -12.35 25.98
C ASP A 368 0.76 -13.47 26.97
N LYS A 369 1.64 -13.84 27.91
CA LYS A 369 1.41 -14.91 28.91
C LYS A 369 0.88 -14.39 30.25
N GLU A 370 1.00 -13.10 30.50
CA GLU A 370 0.44 -12.39 31.66
C GLU A 370 -0.98 -11.89 31.34
#